data_89911b216ea67b5097431013f3437d7c
#
_entry.id   89911b216ea67b5097431013f3437d7c
#
_cell.length_a   1.000
_cell.length_b   1.000
_cell.length_c   1.000
_cell.angle_alpha   90.00
_cell.angle_beta   90.00
_cell.angle_gamma   90.00
#
_symmetry.space_group_name_H-M   'P 1'
#
loop_
_entity.id
_entity.type
_entity.pdbx_description
1 polymer ?
#
loop_
_entity_poly.entity_id
_entity_poly.type
_entity_poly.pdbx_seq_one_letter_code
_entity_poly.pdbx_strand_id
1 'polypeptide(L)'
;MKDLTRRQFLRFGAGLGAAASAAGLAACQGDGAGASSNDAKSSDGTIELTYWYCWTDLIKENNEERIQEFNDTIGKEKGIHVTAESQGSYDDLNSKLKSAFVAGEAPDVCVMVINSTKVFAEGGMIQPIDDVIATDDLNDFWPGLMDNCKVDGSLYGVPYLRSTPVLYYNKTLFQKAGLDATAAPATWDDMVKASDALAAAGAKGYGFYSYDWALEAFAFCNGGTLWGDGILGEKATFADQPAADMVRWFQDNVANQNFSFVAGSNASDTLDSNAANQQIGMWVSSTADLTHARKLAEQGGYEVGVGFIPKHVQNKVPTGGCNLVMCGNIDGDRRAAAAELINFMTSKDAAVKNHLKTGYLLTRQSCADDDRIKEAYAEIPEYQVALDQLKYAVGDCMNSGFDEASKIYTDTVESVMNTTTDPSSALQTAEDQASQILSQNA
;
A
#
# COMPACT_ATOMS: atom_id res chain seq x y z
N MET A 1 32.00 3.49 5.10
CA MET A 1 31.01 2.87 4.23
C MET A 1 31.58 2.84 2.84
N LYS A 2 31.62 1.69 2.20
CA LYS A 2 32.25 1.54 0.88
C LYS A 2 31.16 1.63 -0.17
N ASP A 3 31.28 2.61 -1.05
CA ASP A 3 30.40 2.83 -2.20
C ASP A 3 30.24 1.53 -2.99
N LEU A 4 29.02 1.04 -3.08
CA LEU A 4 28.64 -0.04 -3.99
C LEU A 4 28.75 0.48 -5.41
N THR A 5 29.77 0.04 -6.14
CA THR A 5 29.99 0.49 -7.52
C THR A 5 29.03 -0.23 -8.46
N ARG A 6 28.63 0.45 -9.57
CA ARG A 6 27.84 -0.09 -10.68
C ARG A 6 28.21 -1.54 -11.09
N ARG A 7 29.45 -1.97 -10.85
CA ARG A 7 29.96 -3.31 -11.14
C ARG A 7 29.48 -4.38 -10.13
N GLN A 8 29.14 -4.02 -8.90
CA GLN A 8 28.68 -4.97 -7.89
C GLN A 8 27.20 -5.27 -8.05
N PHE A 9 26.41 -4.28 -8.46
CA PHE A 9 24.99 -4.46 -8.79
C PHE A 9 24.75 -5.43 -9.98
N LEU A 10 25.65 -5.41 -10.98
CA LEU A 10 25.56 -6.30 -12.16
C LEU A 10 25.92 -7.78 -11.87
N ARG A 11 26.45 -8.10 -10.69
CA ARG A 11 26.82 -9.48 -10.32
C ARG A 11 25.70 -10.28 -9.67
N PHE A 12 24.65 -9.65 -9.20
CA PHE A 12 23.49 -10.33 -8.62
C PHE A 12 22.42 -10.73 -9.65
N GLY A 13 22.47 -10.20 -10.88
CA GLY A 13 21.51 -10.49 -11.94
C GLY A 13 21.86 -11.60 -12.92
N ALA A 14 23.01 -12.32 -12.77
CA ALA A 14 23.49 -13.29 -13.74
C ALA A 14 23.42 -14.74 -13.26
N GLY A 15 22.22 -15.22 -13.09
CA GLY A 15 22.01 -16.63 -12.74
C GLY A 15 20.61 -17.10 -13.09
N LEU A 16 20.33 -17.32 -14.37
CA LEU A 16 19.45 -18.36 -14.92
C LEU A 16 19.06 -18.00 -16.38
N GLY A 17 19.47 -18.83 -17.32
CA GLY A 17 18.84 -18.86 -18.65
C GLY A 17 19.80 -18.77 -19.85
N ALA A 18 20.60 -19.79 -20.08
CA ALA A 18 21.23 -20.02 -21.38
C ALA A 18 20.55 -21.22 -22.07
N ALA A 19 19.75 -20.96 -23.12
CA ALA A 19 19.58 -21.90 -24.23
C ALA A 19 18.83 -21.27 -25.40
N ALA A 20 19.56 -21.19 -26.55
CA ALA A 20 19.11 -21.28 -27.95
C ALA A 20 18.23 -20.12 -28.48
N SER A 21 18.57 -19.48 -29.57
CA SER A 21 19.02 -19.99 -30.88
C SER A 21 19.48 -18.83 -31.76
N ALA A 22 20.56 -19.11 -32.52
CA ALA A 22 21.09 -18.25 -33.58
C ALA A 22 20.26 -18.38 -34.85
N ALA A 23 19.86 -17.25 -35.46
CA ALA A 23 19.75 -17.10 -36.93
C ALA A 23 19.42 -15.64 -37.29
N GLY A 24 20.20 -15.03 -38.15
CA GLY A 24 19.79 -13.89 -38.98
C GLY A 24 20.62 -12.61 -38.84
N LEU A 25 21.91 -12.66 -39.21
CA LEU A 25 22.69 -11.47 -39.61
C LEU A 25 22.34 -11.08 -41.03
N ALA A 26 21.79 -9.92 -41.24
CA ALA A 26 21.94 -9.20 -42.51
C ALA A 26 22.06 -7.71 -42.21
N ALA A 27 23.15 -7.16 -42.73
CA ALA A 27 23.68 -5.83 -42.53
C ALA A 27 22.77 -4.69 -42.96
N CYS A 28 22.79 -3.57 -42.20
CA CYS A 28 22.89 -2.23 -42.78
C CYS A 28 23.77 -1.38 -41.86
N GLN A 29 24.94 -1.05 -42.36
CA GLN A 29 25.86 -0.07 -41.78
C GLN A 29 25.25 1.31 -42.02
N GLY A 30 24.95 2.02 -40.98
CA GLY A 30 24.61 3.43 -40.96
C GLY A 30 25.25 4.05 -39.72
N ASP A 31 26.20 4.94 -39.91
CA ASP A 31 26.81 5.78 -38.91
C ASP A 31 25.69 6.54 -38.13
N GLY A 32 25.55 6.26 -36.87
CA GLY A 32 24.67 6.97 -35.99
C GLY A 32 25.34 7.06 -34.62
N ALA A 33 25.95 8.20 -34.33
CA ALA A 33 26.40 8.61 -33.02
C ALA A 33 25.29 8.38 -32.00
N GLY A 34 25.65 7.84 -30.82
CA GLY A 34 24.73 7.66 -29.72
C GLY A 34 23.96 8.95 -29.41
N ALA A 35 22.72 9.01 -29.81
CA ALA A 35 21.77 10.01 -29.35
C ALA A 35 21.36 9.61 -27.95
N SER A 36 21.83 10.34 -26.90
CA SER A 36 21.13 10.41 -25.64
C SER A 36 19.76 11.00 -26.00
N SER A 37 18.68 10.27 -25.75
CA SER A 37 17.31 10.69 -26.05
C SER A 37 16.82 11.77 -25.07
N ASN A 38 17.49 12.93 -25.09
CA ASN A 38 17.07 14.13 -24.35
C ASN A 38 16.26 15.11 -25.21
N ASP A 39 15.82 14.72 -26.41
CA ASP A 39 14.86 15.50 -27.18
C ASP A 39 13.45 15.23 -26.67
N ALA A 40 13.11 15.93 -25.56
CA ALA A 40 11.82 15.84 -24.87
C ALA A 40 10.64 16.40 -25.69
N LYS A 41 10.86 16.99 -26.85
CA LYS A 41 9.83 17.67 -27.63
C LYS A 41 9.55 16.96 -28.94
N SER A 42 8.27 16.73 -29.20
CA SER A 42 7.79 16.31 -30.52
C SER A 42 8.02 17.40 -31.58
N SER A 43 7.80 17.07 -32.84
CA SER A 43 8.03 17.99 -33.96
C SER A 43 7.20 19.29 -33.92
N ASP A 44 6.13 19.32 -33.13
CA ASP A 44 5.25 20.47 -32.88
C ASP A 44 5.60 21.23 -31.58
N GLY A 45 6.61 20.80 -30.85
CA GLY A 45 7.07 21.43 -29.62
C GLY A 45 6.42 20.90 -28.35
N THR A 46 5.54 19.88 -28.42
CA THR A 46 4.89 19.24 -27.28
C THR A 46 5.89 18.37 -26.50
N ILE A 47 5.84 18.43 -25.17
CA ILE A 47 6.63 17.54 -24.27
C ILE A 47 5.84 16.27 -24.06
N GLU A 48 6.35 15.15 -24.53
CA GLU A 48 5.74 13.83 -24.34
C GLU A 48 6.26 13.18 -23.05
N LEU A 49 5.35 12.82 -22.15
CA LEU A 49 5.64 12.12 -20.92
C LEU A 49 5.02 10.73 -20.90
N THR A 50 5.67 9.81 -20.21
CA THR A 50 5.14 8.49 -19.88
C THR A 50 4.84 8.38 -18.39
N TYR A 51 3.66 7.84 -18.07
CA TYR A 51 3.22 7.58 -16.71
C TYR A 51 2.91 6.10 -16.52
N TRP A 52 3.61 5.44 -15.60
CA TRP A 52 3.36 4.04 -15.26
C TRP A 52 2.57 3.90 -13.96
N TYR A 53 1.56 3.04 -14.00
CA TYR A 53 0.75 2.67 -12.85
C TYR A 53 0.50 1.16 -12.83
N CYS A 54 0.05 0.63 -11.68
CA CYS A 54 -0.35 -0.76 -11.53
C CYS A 54 -1.87 -0.80 -11.32
N TRP A 55 -2.61 -1.69 -11.79
CA TRP A 55 -4.04 -1.95 -11.67
C TRP A 55 -4.69 -2.17 -13.04
N THR A 56 -5.73 -3.00 -13.01
CA THR A 56 -6.47 -3.42 -14.21
C THR A 56 -7.99 -3.23 -14.09
N ASP A 57 -8.45 -2.61 -13.01
CA ASP A 57 -9.85 -2.47 -12.59
C ASP A 57 -10.30 -1.00 -12.54
N LEU A 58 -11.23 -0.70 -11.63
CA LEU A 58 -11.74 0.66 -11.38
C LEU A 58 -10.65 1.69 -11.09
N ILE A 59 -9.54 1.25 -10.47
CA ILE A 59 -8.42 2.14 -10.16
C ILE A 59 -7.65 2.50 -11.44
N LYS A 60 -7.54 1.55 -12.39
CA LYS A 60 -7.06 1.83 -13.75
C LYS A 60 -7.90 2.91 -14.43
N GLU A 61 -9.22 2.73 -14.44
CA GLU A 61 -10.14 3.71 -15.03
C GLU A 61 -9.95 5.11 -14.42
N ASN A 62 -9.80 5.17 -13.08
CA ASN A 62 -9.54 6.43 -12.39
C ASN A 62 -8.23 7.10 -12.85
N ASN A 63 -7.14 6.33 -12.99
CA ASN A 63 -5.87 6.86 -13.46
C ASN A 63 -5.99 7.39 -14.90
N GLU A 64 -6.61 6.63 -15.79
CA GLU A 64 -6.80 7.00 -17.20
C GLU A 64 -7.66 8.28 -17.34
N GLU A 65 -8.74 8.41 -16.55
CA GLU A 65 -9.56 9.62 -16.49
C GLU A 65 -8.77 10.85 -16.02
N ARG A 66 -7.92 10.69 -14.98
CA ARG A 66 -7.07 11.81 -14.49
C ARG A 66 -6.06 12.23 -15.54
N ILE A 67 -5.44 11.28 -16.24
CA ILE A 67 -4.49 11.59 -17.33
C ILE A 67 -5.21 12.26 -18.51
N GLN A 68 -6.37 11.75 -18.89
CA GLN A 68 -7.16 12.41 -19.96
C GLN A 68 -7.54 13.84 -19.57
N GLU A 69 -7.98 14.07 -18.33
CA GLU A 69 -8.30 15.40 -17.83
C GLU A 69 -7.07 16.31 -17.81
N PHE A 70 -5.90 15.82 -17.42
CA PHE A 70 -4.65 16.57 -17.51
C PHE A 70 -4.36 16.97 -18.96
N ASN A 71 -4.39 16.03 -19.88
CA ASN A 71 -4.11 16.25 -21.30
C ASN A 71 -5.07 17.25 -21.93
N ASP A 72 -6.34 17.25 -21.55
CA ASP A 72 -7.37 18.14 -22.09
C ASP A 72 -7.30 19.58 -21.50
N THR A 73 -6.66 19.75 -20.35
CA THR A 73 -6.60 21.00 -19.59
C THR A 73 -5.18 21.56 -19.48
N ILE A 74 -4.50 21.34 -18.37
CA ILE A 74 -3.16 21.87 -18.08
C ILE A 74 -2.13 21.40 -19.12
N GLY A 75 -2.19 20.12 -19.51
CA GLY A 75 -1.30 19.57 -20.52
C GLY A 75 -1.42 20.30 -21.85
N LYS A 76 -2.66 20.51 -22.31
CA LYS A 76 -2.92 21.27 -23.55
C LYS A 76 -2.46 22.72 -23.46
N GLU A 77 -2.69 23.38 -22.31
CA GLU A 77 -2.28 24.78 -22.10
C GLU A 77 -0.76 24.92 -22.10
N LYS A 78 -0.04 23.98 -21.51
CA LYS A 78 1.41 24.03 -21.32
C LYS A 78 2.21 23.28 -22.42
N GLY A 79 1.55 22.68 -23.41
CA GLY A 79 2.19 21.88 -24.44
C GLY A 79 2.81 20.58 -23.87
N ILE A 80 2.10 19.93 -22.95
CA ILE A 80 2.50 18.65 -22.34
C ILE A 80 1.45 17.59 -22.70
N HIS A 81 1.89 16.43 -23.12
CA HIS A 81 1.01 15.28 -23.33
C HIS A 81 1.54 14.05 -22.59
N VAL A 82 0.66 13.32 -21.92
CA VAL A 82 1.00 12.18 -21.08
C VAL A 82 0.36 10.92 -21.63
N THR A 83 1.16 9.88 -21.86
CA THR A 83 0.70 8.52 -22.14
C THR A 83 0.76 7.69 -20.86
N ALA A 84 -0.37 7.09 -20.48
CA ALA A 84 -0.50 6.27 -19.28
C ALA A 84 -0.42 4.78 -19.64
N GLU A 85 0.33 3.99 -18.87
CA GLU A 85 0.54 2.56 -19.11
C GLU A 85 0.38 1.76 -17.82
N SER A 86 -0.53 0.77 -17.83
CA SER A 86 -0.67 -0.18 -16.74
C SER A 86 0.42 -1.24 -16.79
N GLN A 87 1.08 -1.48 -15.67
CA GLN A 87 2.15 -2.45 -15.55
C GLN A 87 1.75 -3.75 -14.84
N GLY A 88 0.51 -3.87 -14.36
CA GLY A 88 0.00 -5.03 -13.63
C GLY A 88 -0.13 -4.77 -12.13
N SER A 89 0.57 -5.55 -11.30
CA SER A 89 0.65 -5.35 -9.84
C SER A 89 1.77 -4.37 -9.44
N TYR A 90 1.87 -4.03 -8.14
CA TYR A 90 3.02 -3.29 -7.60
C TYR A 90 4.34 -4.02 -7.84
N ASP A 91 4.37 -5.35 -7.66
CA ASP A 91 5.58 -6.17 -7.86
C ASP A 91 6.00 -6.19 -9.32
N ASP A 92 5.02 -6.30 -10.24
CA ASP A 92 5.28 -6.22 -11.68
C ASP A 92 5.86 -4.86 -12.07
N LEU A 93 5.25 -3.78 -11.57
CA LEU A 93 5.72 -2.41 -11.83
C LEU A 93 7.14 -2.22 -11.29
N ASN A 94 7.41 -2.60 -10.03
CA ASN A 94 8.74 -2.51 -9.42
C ASN A 94 9.79 -3.28 -10.21
N SER A 95 9.48 -4.50 -10.63
CA SER A 95 10.38 -5.35 -11.42
C SER A 95 10.66 -4.76 -12.81
N LYS A 96 9.62 -4.27 -13.47
CA LYS A 96 9.73 -3.62 -14.79
C LYS A 96 10.47 -2.29 -14.70
N LEU A 97 10.22 -1.48 -13.67
CA LEU A 97 10.91 -0.20 -13.48
C LEU A 97 12.42 -0.40 -13.27
N LYS A 98 12.83 -1.38 -12.46
CA LYS A 98 14.26 -1.75 -12.32
C LYS A 98 14.90 -2.09 -13.67
N SER A 99 14.21 -2.89 -14.47
CA SER A 99 14.69 -3.32 -15.78
C SER A 99 14.74 -2.17 -16.79
N ALA A 100 13.69 -1.35 -16.85
CA ALA A 100 13.59 -0.20 -17.74
C ALA A 100 14.63 0.88 -17.39
N PHE A 101 14.88 1.11 -16.10
CA PHE A 101 15.90 2.05 -15.65
C PHE A 101 17.30 1.65 -16.14
N VAL A 102 17.66 0.37 -16.05
CA VAL A 102 18.94 -0.15 -16.57
C VAL A 102 19.03 -0.02 -18.10
N ALA A 103 17.91 -0.20 -18.80
CA ALA A 103 17.83 -0.05 -20.26
C ALA A 103 17.82 1.43 -20.72
N GLY A 104 17.58 2.38 -19.82
CA GLY A 104 17.39 3.80 -20.17
C GLY A 104 16.00 4.10 -20.74
N GLU A 105 15.01 3.25 -20.46
CA GLU A 105 13.63 3.30 -20.98
C GLU A 105 12.61 3.47 -19.84
N ALA A 106 13.04 3.93 -18.66
CA ALA A 106 12.15 4.20 -17.54
C ALA A 106 11.14 5.30 -17.87
N PRO A 107 9.91 5.25 -17.32
CA PRO A 107 8.91 6.30 -17.49
C PRO A 107 9.38 7.62 -16.83
N ASP A 108 8.62 8.69 -17.02
CA ASP A 108 8.89 9.99 -16.38
C ASP A 108 8.34 10.05 -14.96
N VAL A 109 7.13 9.56 -14.78
CA VAL A 109 6.41 9.50 -13.52
C VAL A 109 5.85 8.10 -13.33
N CYS A 110 5.86 7.60 -12.11
CA CYS A 110 5.18 6.35 -11.81
C CYS A 110 4.55 6.38 -10.41
N VAL A 111 3.62 5.45 -10.18
CA VAL A 111 3.20 5.11 -8.82
C VAL A 111 4.31 4.29 -8.16
N MET A 112 4.49 4.48 -6.86
CA MET A 112 5.44 3.73 -6.05
C MET A 112 4.76 3.27 -4.77
N VAL A 113 4.70 1.96 -4.53
CA VAL A 113 4.25 1.44 -3.24
C VAL A 113 5.15 2.00 -2.14
N ILE A 114 4.55 2.42 -1.05
CA ILE A 114 5.25 3.25 -0.04
C ILE A 114 6.49 2.58 0.54
N ASN A 115 6.46 1.27 0.72
CA ASN A 115 7.58 0.47 1.24
C ASN A 115 8.82 0.47 0.34
N SER A 116 8.63 0.65 -0.98
CA SER A 116 9.71 0.64 -1.97
C SER A 116 10.41 1.98 -2.16
N THR A 117 9.89 3.08 -1.61
CA THR A 117 10.41 4.44 -1.86
C THR A 117 11.92 4.54 -1.58
N LYS A 118 12.40 3.99 -0.44
CA LYS A 118 13.82 4.05 -0.06
C LYS A 118 14.71 3.32 -1.06
N VAL A 119 14.39 2.07 -1.41
CA VAL A 119 15.24 1.26 -2.31
C VAL A 119 15.36 1.86 -3.70
N PHE A 120 14.29 2.48 -4.20
CA PHE A 120 14.32 3.13 -5.51
C PHE A 120 15.03 4.48 -5.49
N ALA A 121 14.96 5.23 -4.37
CA ALA A 121 15.71 6.46 -4.16
C ALA A 121 17.22 6.21 -4.06
N GLU A 122 17.64 5.26 -3.24
CA GLU A 122 19.04 4.87 -3.07
C GLU A 122 19.65 4.29 -4.35
N GLY A 123 18.82 3.58 -5.13
CA GLY A 123 19.21 3.08 -6.46
C GLY A 123 19.31 4.16 -7.55
N GLY A 124 18.95 5.41 -7.23
CA GLY A 124 18.89 6.52 -8.19
C GLY A 124 17.83 6.34 -9.28
N MET A 125 16.88 5.42 -9.07
CA MET A 125 15.80 5.13 -10.02
C MET A 125 14.66 6.15 -9.94
N ILE A 126 14.55 6.82 -8.80
CA ILE A 126 13.70 7.99 -8.59
C ILE A 126 14.57 9.15 -8.08
N GLN A 127 14.11 10.38 -8.27
CA GLN A 127 14.88 11.57 -7.91
C GLN A 127 14.14 12.44 -6.89
N PRO A 128 14.86 13.26 -6.10
CA PRO A 128 14.23 14.20 -5.18
C PRO A 128 13.46 15.28 -5.94
N ILE A 129 12.34 15.72 -5.35
CA ILE A 129 11.39 16.66 -5.93
C ILE A 129 11.12 17.88 -5.06
N ASP A 130 11.93 18.13 -4.03
CA ASP A 130 11.77 19.25 -3.08
C ASP A 130 11.72 20.61 -3.75
N ASP A 131 12.46 20.78 -4.84
CA ASP A 131 12.61 22.05 -5.57
C ASP A 131 11.51 22.31 -6.61
N VAL A 132 10.65 21.31 -6.89
CA VAL A 132 9.59 21.41 -7.90
C VAL A 132 8.18 21.26 -7.36
N ILE A 133 8.03 20.82 -6.10
CA ILE A 133 6.75 20.73 -5.40
C ILE A 133 6.70 21.86 -4.35
N ALA A 134 5.62 22.66 -4.37
CA ALA A 134 5.48 23.77 -3.45
C ALA A 134 5.35 23.31 -2.00
N THR A 135 6.22 23.80 -1.11
CA THR A 135 6.27 23.40 0.31
C THR A 135 4.97 23.69 1.06
N ASP A 136 4.33 24.85 0.78
CA ASP A 136 3.06 25.24 1.43
C ASP A 136 1.94 24.25 1.09
N ASP A 137 1.96 23.69 -0.13
CA ASP A 137 1.02 22.70 -0.59
C ASP A 137 1.20 21.34 0.13
N LEU A 138 2.42 20.99 0.52
CA LEU A 138 2.73 19.76 1.26
C LEU A 138 2.13 19.75 2.69
N ASN A 139 1.91 20.91 3.30
CA ASN A 139 1.33 21.02 4.65
C ASN A 139 -0.17 20.65 4.69
N ASP A 140 -0.84 20.58 3.54
CA ASP A 140 -2.24 20.14 3.45
C ASP A 140 -2.38 18.62 3.49
N PHE A 141 -1.31 17.85 3.26
CA PHE A 141 -1.37 16.40 3.41
C PHE A 141 -1.45 15.99 4.88
N TRP A 142 -2.07 14.84 5.14
CA TRP A 142 -2.07 14.24 6.47
C TRP A 142 -0.63 13.84 6.86
N PRO A 143 -0.14 14.22 8.05
CA PRO A 143 1.25 13.99 8.45
C PRO A 143 1.71 12.53 8.30
N GLY A 144 0.93 11.55 8.78
CA GLY A 144 1.29 10.13 8.67
C GLY A 144 1.36 9.60 7.23
N LEU A 145 0.76 10.29 6.25
CA LEU A 145 0.91 9.93 4.84
C LEU A 145 2.23 10.43 4.25
N MET A 146 2.84 11.46 4.86
CA MET A 146 4.11 12.04 4.42
C MET A 146 5.34 11.27 4.91
N ASP A 147 5.20 10.39 5.89
CA ASP A 147 6.32 9.62 6.46
C ASP A 147 7.07 8.82 5.40
N ASN A 148 6.34 8.12 4.51
CA ASN A 148 6.92 7.32 3.42
C ASN A 148 7.25 8.12 2.13
N CYS A 149 7.20 9.44 2.19
CA CYS A 149 7.52 10.31 1.04
C CYS A 149 8.97 10.79 1.04
N LYS A 150 9.68 10.62 2.15
CA LYS A 150 11.02 11.17 2.35
C LYS A 150 12.06 10.08 2.60
N VAL A 151 13.24 10.28 2.03
CA VAL A 151 14.43 9.46 2.28
C VAL A 151 15.57 10.43 2.61
N ASP A 152 16.24 10.24 3.76
CA ASP A 152 17.32 11.09 4.25
C ASP A 152 16.97 12.59 4.29
N GLY A 153 15.70 12.89 4.58
CA GLY A 153 15.19 14.25 4.69
C GLY A 153 14.75 14.89 3.37
N SER A 154 15.09 14.32 2.21
CA SER A 154 14.66 14.78 0.88
C SER A 154 13.31 14.16 0.48
N LEU A 155 12.48 14.93 -0.20
CA LEU A 155 11.18 14.49 -0.71
C LEU A 155 11.35 13.73 -2.03
N TYR A 156 10.91 12.47 -2.09
CA TYR A 156 10.96 11.64 -3.30
C TYR A 156 9.58 11.32 -3.87
N GLY A 157 8.53 11.49 -3.09
CA GLY A 157 7.17 11.21 -3.53
C GLY A 157 6.13 12.12 -2.92
N VAL A 158 4.94 12.13 -3.51
CA VAL A 158 3.75 12.84 -3.00
C VAL A 158 2.63 11.81 -2.77
N PRO A 159 1.91 11.84 -1.63
CA PRO A 159 0.84 10.89 -1.36
C PRO A 159 -0.21 10.91 -2.49
N TYR A 160 -0.53 9.74 -3.04
CA TYR A 160 -1.47 9.62 -4.16
C TYR A 160 -2.70 8.79 -3.79
N LEU A 161 -2.63 7.47 -3.88
CA LEU A 161 -3.71 6.58 -3.45
C LEU A 161 -3.25 5.89 -2.15
N ARG A 162 -3.77 6.38 -1.02
CA ARG A 162 -3.33 5.96 0.32
C ARG A 162 -4.48 5.30 1.08
N SER A 163 -4.12 4.38 1.96
CA SER A 163 -5.07 3.60 2.76
C SER A 163 -4.55 3.39 4.19
N THR A 164 -5.46 2.94 5.07
CA THR A 164 -5.14 2.35 6.37
C THR A 164 -5.98 1.08 6.55
N PRO A 165 -5.57 0.11 7.37
CA PRO A 165 -6.43 -1.01 7.74
C PRO A 165 -7.59 -0.52 8.61
N VAL A 166 -8.78 -1.10 8.40
CA VAL A 166 -9.99 -0.86 9.20
C VAL A 166 -10.68 -2.18 9.50
N LEU A 167 -11.49 -2.21 10.56
CA LEU A 167 -12.34 -3.35 10.88
C LEU A 167 -13.66 -3.23 10.12
N TYR A 168 -13.95 -4.21 9.26
CA TYR A 168 -15.27 -4.42 8.68
C TYR A 168 -16.08 -5.37 9.55
N TYR A 169 -17.40 -5.16 9.64
CA TYR A 169 -18.28 -6.06 10.37
C TYR A 169 -19.67 -6.19 9.73
N ASN A 170 -20.28 -7.35 9.88
CA ASN A 170 -21.62 -7.66 9.38
C ASN A 170 -22.68 -7.18 10.39
N LYS A 171 -23.29 -6.02 10.11
CA LYS A 171 -24.34 -5.41 10.94
C LYS A 171 -25.53 -6.37 11.16
N THR A 172 -25.91 -7.14 10.15
CA THR A 172 -27.04 -8.08 10.22
C THR A 172 -26.74 -9.25 11.18
N LEU A 173 -25.51 -9.80 11.14
CA LEU A 173 -25.08 -10.82 12.10
C LEU A 173 -25.00 -10.26 13.53
N PHE A 174 -24.51 -9.00 13.68
CA PHE A 174 -24.50 -8.33 14.98
C PHE A 174 -25.90 -8.22 15.58
N GLN A 175 -26.89 -7.75 14.80
CA GLN A 175 -28.30 -7.70 15.24
C GLN A 175 -28.81 -9.07 15.63
N LYS A 176 -28.54 -10.11 14.82
CA LYS A 176 -28.96 -11.49 15.10
C LYS A 176 -28.32 -12.03 16.37
N ALA A 177 -27.09 -11.63 16.68
CA ALA A 177 -26.35 -11.99 17.90
C ALA A 177 -26.74 -11.14 19.12
N GLY A 178 -27.64 -10.15 18.98
CA GLY A 178 -28.02 -9.24 20.06
C GLY A 178 -26.98 -8.16 20.38
N LEU A 179 -26.07 -7.91 19.45
CA LEU A 179 -25.04 -6.86 19.56
C LEU A 179 -25.56 -5.53 18.98
N ASP A 180 -24.92 -4.43 19.38
CA ASP A 180 -25.16 -3.12 18.78
C ASP A 180 -24.60 -3.10 17.34
N ALA A 181 -25.46 -3.07 16.36
CA ALA A 181 -25.09 -3.04 14.94
C ALA A 181 -24.64 -1.64 14.45
N THR A 182 -24.75 -0.61 15.30
CA THR A 182 -24.33 0.76 14.95
C THR A 182 -22.90 1.07 15.40
N ALA A 183 -22.28 0.20 16.18
CA ALA A 183 -20.95 0.38 16.76
C ALA A 183 -20.08 -0.87 16.56
N ALA A 184 -18.91 -0.68 15.96
CA ALA A 184 -17.88 -1.71 15.91
C ALA A 184 -17.24 -1.91 17.31
N PRO A 185 -16.69 -3.11 17.62
CA PRO A 185 -15.88 -3.31 18.80
C PRO A 185 -14.72 -2.32 18.88
N ALA A 186 -14.59 -1.60 19.99
CA ALA A 186 -13.58 -0.56 20.17
C ALA A 186 -12.26 -1.10 20.78
N THR A 187 -12.35 -2.24 21.48
CA THR A 187 -11.20 -2.88 22.16
C THR A 187 -11.10 -4.36 21.81
N TRP A 188 -9.96 -4.96 22.10
CA TRP A 188 -9.77 -6.41 21.99
C TRP A 188 -10.77 -7.20 22.83
N ASP A 189 -11.06 -6.73 24.06
CA ASP A 189 -12.05 -7.36 24.93
C ASP A 189 -13.47 -7.28 24.33
N ASP A 190 -13.82 -6.17 23.71
CA ASP A 190 -15.11 -6.02 23.03
C ASP A 190 -15.18 -6.91 21.79
N MET A 191 -14.06 -7.08 21.08
CA MET A 191 -13.97 -7.96 19.91
C MET A 191 -14.15 -9.43 20.31
N VAL A 192 -13.58 -9.87 21.45
CA VAL A 192 -13.80 -11.23 21.98
C VAL A 192 -15.25 -11.41 22.40
N LYS A 193 -15.85 -10.47 23.16
CA LYS A 193 -17.29 -10.52 23.55
C LYS A 193 -18.21 -10.59 22.34
N ALA A 194 -17.92 -9.79 21.31
CA ALA A 194 -18.67 -9.84 20.04
C ALA A 194 -18.52 -11.21 19.37
N SER A 195 -17.31 -11.79 19.38
CA SER A 195 -17.04 -13.10 18.82
C SER A 195 -17.78 -14.21 19.53
N ASP A 196 -17.86 -14.18 20.86
CA ASP A 196 -18.67 -15.14 21.66
C ASP A 196 -20.15 -15.07 21.29
N ALA A 197 -20.70 -13.86 21.16
CA ALA A 197 -22.11 -13.67 20.78
C ALA A 197 -22.38 -14.13 19.33
N LEU A 198 -21.46 -13.84 18.40
CA LEU A 198 -21.56 -14.29 17.01
C LEU A 198 -21.46 -15.82 16.90
N ALA A 199 -20.58 -16.45 17.68
CA ALA A 199 -20.47 -17.91 17.74
C ALA A 199 -21.77 -18.56 18.25
N ALA A 200 -22.40 -17.97 19.26
CA ALA A 200 -23.71 -18.41 19.73
C ALA A 200 -24.82 -18.23 18.66
N ALA A 201 -24.68 -17.28 17.76
CA ALA A 201 -25.60 -17.05 16.62
C ALA A 201 -25.26 -17.89 15.37
N GLY A 202 -24.18 -18.70 15.41
CA GLY A 202 -23.78 -19.65 14.38
C GLY A 202 -22.77 -19.14 13.35
N ALA A 203 -22.07 -18.04 13.62
CA ALA A 203 -20.98 -17.53 12.79
C ALA A 203 -19.68 -17.46 13.59
N LYS A 204 -18.51 -17.49 12.93
CA LYS A 204 -17.25 -17.13 13.60
C LYS A 204 -17.20 -15.63 13.87
N GLY A 205 -16.58 -15.22 14.96
CA GLY A 205 -16.50 -13.82 15.33
C GLY A 205 -15.65 -13.01 14.37
N TYR A 206 -14.40 -13.46 14.16
CA TYR A 206 -13.44 -12.77 13.32
C TYR A 206 -12.73 -13.74 12.38
N GLY A 207 -12.60 -13.35 11.12
CA GLY A 207 -11.83 -14.08 10.11
C GLY A 207 -10.56 -13.32 9.73
N PHE A 208 -9.44 -14.04 9.55
CA PHE A 208 -8.17 -13.45 9.15
C PHE A 208 -7.22 -14.47 8.51
N TYR A 209 -6.17 -13.98 7.90
CA TYR A 209 -5.03 -14.75 7.38
C TYR A 209 -3.72 -14.04 7.79
N SER A 210 -2.59 -14.64 7.50
CA SER A 210 -1.27 -14.07 7.83
C SER A 210 -0.91 -12.90 6.91
N TYR A 211 -1.62 -11.77 7.07
CA TYR A 211 -1.37 -10.53 6.36
C TYR A 211 -0.63 -9.56 7.29
N ASP A 212 0.65 -9.33 7.02
CA ASP A 212 1.56 -8.56 7.87
C ASP A 212 1.04 -7.17 8.20
N TRP A 213 0.57 -6.42 7.21
CA TRP A 213 0.04 -5.07 7.38
C TRP A 213 -1.18 -5.00 8.33
N ALA A 214 -2.10 -5.97 8.24
CA ALA A 214 -3.23 -6.06 9.15
C ALA A 214 -2.77 -6.48 10.56
N LEU A 215 -1.84 -7.41 10.67
CA LEU A 215 -1.26 -7.86 11.95
C LEU A 215 -0.42 -6.75 12.60
N GLU A 216 0.29 -5.94 11.82
CA GLU A 216 1.04 -4.78 12.31
C GLU A 216 0.11 -3.75 12.96
N ALA A 217 -1.08 -3.52 12.39
CA ALA A 217 -2.07 -2.65 13.02
C ALA A 217 -2.47 -3.13 14.42
N PHE A 218 -2.66 -4.45 14.61
CA PHE A 218 -2.92 -5.01 15.94
C PHE A 218 -1.70 -4.93 16.86
N ALA A 219 -0.49 -5.16 16.35
CA ALA A 219 0.76 -4.98 17.12
C ALA A 219 0.91 -3.53 17.59
N PHE A 220 0.68 -2.55 16.71
CA PHE A 220 0.66 -1.13 17.06
C PHE A 220 -0.39 -0.80 18.11
N CYS A 221 -1.61 -1.35 17.99
CA CYS A 221 -2.68 -1.16 18.95
C CYS A 221 -2.37 -1.79 20.32
N ASN A 222 -1.46 -2.77 20.36
CA ASN A 222 -0.93 -3.38 21.60
C ASN A 222 0.33 -2.66 22.15
N GLY A 223 0.78 -1.60 21.50
CA GLY A 223 1.98 -0.85 21.91
C GLY A 223 3.31 -1.45 21.42
N GLY A 224 3.28 -2.44 20.54
CA GLY A 224 4.43 -3.04 19.87
C GLY A 224 4.64 -2.53 18.46
N THR A 225 5.67 -3.07 17.81
CA THR A 225 5.95 -2.92 16.38
C THR A 225 6.37 -4.27 15.82
N LEU A 226 6.32 -4.46 14.51
CA LEU A 226 6.89 -5.65 13.86
C LEU A 226 8.31 -5.37 13.35
N TRP A 227 8.60 -4.14 12.97
CA TRP A 227 9.80 -3.75 12.22
C TRP A 227 10.67 -2.72 12.96
N GLY A 228 10.61 -2.70 14.29
CA GLY A 228 11.35 -1.77 15.13
C GLY A 228 10.76 -0.36 15.16
N ASP A 229 11.57 0.60 15.62
CA ASP A 229 11.13 1.98 15.73
C ASP A 229 11.36 2.74 14.42
N GLY A 230 10.31 3.37 13.94
CA GLY A 230 10.33 4.22 12.75
C GLY A 230 10.21 3.45 11.42
N ILE A 231 10.14 4.23 10.35
CA ILE A 231 9.86 3.73 9.00
C ILE A 231 11.06 3.04 8.32
N LEU A 232 12.27 3.15 8.87
CA LEU A 232 13.45 2.51 8.27
C LEU A 232 13.56 1.03 8.61
N GLY A 233 12.95 0.57 9.71
CA GLY A 233 12.84 -0.83 10.04
C GLY A 233 14.19 -1.57 10.04
N GLU A 234 15.18 -1.08 10.79
CA GLU A 234 16.54 -1.66 10.80
C GLU A 234 16.61 -3.02 11.51
N LYS A 235 15.56 -3.36 12.27
CA LYS A 235 15.47 -4.57 13.08
C LYS A 235 14.03 -5.05 13.19
N ALA A 236 13.80 -6.35 13.06
CA ALA A 236 12.52 -6.94 13.43
C ALA A 236 12.32 -6.95 14.96
N THR A 237 11.08 -6.82 15.41
CA THR A 237 10.69 -6.76 16.84
C THR A 237 9.40 -7.54 17.14
N PHE A 238 9.04 -8.46 16.27
CA PHE A 238 7.78 -9.20 16.40
C PHE A 238 7.86 -10.36 17.43
N ALA A 239 9.04 -10.70 17.95
CA ALA A 239 9.22 -11.56 19.11
C ALA A 239 9.26 -10.77 20.44
N ASP A 240 9.36 -9.44 20.40
CA ASP A 240 9.22 -8.58 21.57
C ASP A 240 7.81 -8.72 22.17
N GLN A 241 7.72 -8.59 23.49
CA GLN A 241 6.51 -8.97 24.23
C GLN A 241 5.19 -8.40 23.67
N PRO A 242 5.04 -7.12 23.32
CA PRO A 242 3.75 -6.62 22.82
C PRO A 242 3.32 -7.30 21.50
N ALA A 243 4.23 -7.55 20.56
CA ALA A 243 3.92 -8.19 19.28
C ALA A 243 3.72 -9.70 19.45
N ALA A 244 4.55 -10.37 20.23
CA ALA A 244 4.40 -11.80 20.54
C ALA A 244 3.10 -12.09 21.32
N ASP A 245 2.72 -11.22 22.25
CA ASP A 245 1.45 -11.34 23.00
C ASP A 245 0.24 -11.19 22.07
N MET A 246 0.34 -10.35 21.04
CA MET A 246 -0.69 -10.24 20.01
C MET A 246 -0.82 -11.55 19.22
N VAL A 247 0.26 -12.17 18.78
CA VAL A 247 0.22 -13.46 18.06
C VAL A 247 -0.40 -14.54 18.95
N ARG A 248 -0.03 -14.60 20.25
CA ARG A 248 -0.63 -15.52 21.21
C ARG A 248 -2.12 -15.28 21.40
N TRP A 249 -2.54 -14.03 21.51
CA TRP A 249 -3.96 -13.67 21.62
C TRP A 249 -4.77 -14.15 20.42
N PHE A 250 -4.24 -14.01 19.19
CA PHE A 250 -4.88 -14.56 17.99
C PHE A 250 -4.95 -16.10 18.06
N GLN A 251 -3.85 -16.76 18.41
CA GLN A 251 -3.77 -18.21 18.52
C GLN A 251 -4.79 -18.75 19.55
N ASP A 252 -4.89 -18.14 20.72
CA ASP A 252 -5.83 -18.53 21.78
C ASP A 252 -7.29 -18.40 21.29
N ASN A 253 -7.62 -17.33 20.57
CA ASN A 253 -8.98 -17.14 20.03
C ASN A 253 -9.29 -18.07 18.86
N VAL A 254 -8.31 -18.49 18.08
CA VAL A 254 -8.48 -19.59 17.09
C VAL A 254 -8.72 -20.91 17.81
N ALA A 255 -7.94 -21.24 18.83
CA ALA A 255 -8.10 -22.47 19.62
C ALA A 255 -9.46 -22.52 20.33
N ASN A 256 -9.96 -21.41 20.83
CA ASN A 256 -11.27 -21.25 21.46
C ASN A 256 -12.43 -21.18 20.47
N GLN A 257 -12.17 -21.31 19.16
CA GLN A 257 -13.16 -21.26 18.08
C GLN A 257 -13.88 -19.92 17.91
N ASN A 258 -13.38 -18.85 18.51
CA ASN A 258 -13.90 -17.49 18.36
C ASN A 258 -13.49 -16.88 17.02
N PHE A 259 -12.23 -17.12 16.63
CA PHE A 259 -11.67 -16.65 15.37
C PHE A 259 -11.51 -17.78 14.36
N SER A 260 -11.46 -17.42 13.09
CA SER A 260 -11.20 -18.31 11.95
C SER A 260 -9.93 -17.86 11.24
N PHE A 261 -8.89 -18.68 11.32
CA PHE A 261 -7.68 -18.47 10.55
C PHE A 261 -7.77 -19.17 9.19
N VAL A 262 -7.46 -18.46 8.12
CA VAL A 262 -7.41 -18.98 6.75
C VAL A 262 -5.97 -19.06 6.30
N ALA A 263 -5.51 -20.23 5.91
CA ALA A 263 -4.15 -20.49 5.44
C ALA A 263 -4.07 -20.67 3.93
N GLY A 264 -2.88 -20.48 3.38
CA GLY A 264 -2.55 -20.78 1.99
C GLY A 264 -2.67 -19.60 1.03
N SER A 265 -2.26 -19.82 -0.22
CA SER A 265 -2.09 -18.79 -1.25
C SER A 265 -3.39 -18.07 -1.66
N ASN A 266 -4.55 -18.67 -1.44
CA ASN A 266 -5.87 -18.09 -1.75
C ASN A 266 -6.61 -17.62 -0.49
N ALA A 267 -5.88 -17.32 0.58
CA ALA A 267 -6.47 -16.97 1.87
C ALA A 267 -7.36 -15.71 1.80
N SER A 268 -6.97 -14.70 1.04
CA SER A 268 -7.74 -13.48 0.83
C SER A 268 -9.09 -13.78 0.17
N ASP A 269 -9.11 -14.51 -0.96
CA ASP A 269 -10.35 -14.88 -1.67
C ASP A 269 -11.27 -15.76 -0.80
N THR A 270 -10.66 -16.63 0.02
CA THR A 270 -11.40 -17.47 0.97
C THR A 270 -12.02 -16.64 2.07
N LEU A 271 -11.31 -15.63 2.59
CA LEU A 271 -11.83 -14.70 3.59
C LEU A 271 -13.03 -13.91 3.04
N ASP A 272 -12.93 -13.40 1.82
CA ASP A 272 -14.01 -12.72 1.12
C ASP A 272 -15.23 -13.62 0.94
N SER A 273 -15.01 -14.88 0.55
CA SER A 273 -16.08 -15.87 0.44
C SER A 273 -16.75 -16.15 1.78
N ASN A 274 -15.96 -16.22 2.87
CA ASN A 274 -16.50 -16.41 4.22
C ASN A 274 -17.33 -15.20 4.66
N ALA A 275 -16.89 -13.97 4.35
CA ALA A 275 -17.65 -12.74 4.61
C ALA A 275 -18.96 -12.71 3.81
N ALA A 276 -18.91 -12.95 2.48
CA ALA A 276 -20.08 -12.97 1.61
C ALA A 276 -21.10 -14.02 2.06
N ASN A 277 -20.66 -15.20 2.50
CA ASN A 277 -21.51 -16.28 2.99
C ASN A 277 -21.92 -16.14 4.48
N GLN A 278 -21.62 -15.00 5.11
CA GLN A 278 -21.94 -14.71 6.52
C GLN A 278 -21.37 -15.77 7.51
N GLN A 279 -20.24 -16.37 7.17
CA GLN A 279 -19.56 -17.35 8.02
C GLN A 279 -18.70 -16.70 9.09
N ILE A 280 -18.34 -15.43 8.88
CA ILE A 280 -17.58 -14.58 9.81
C ILE A 280 -18.35 -13.28 10.05
N GLY A 281 -18.26 -12.75 11.27
CA GLY A 281 -18.93 -11.50 11.64
C GLY A 281 -18.04 -10.27 11.47
N MET A 282 -16.73 -10.43 11.50
CA MET A 282 -15.74 -9.33 11.41
C MET A 282 -14.51 -9.77 10.60
N TRP A 283 -13.86 -8.81 9.93
CA TRP A 283 -12.55 -8.98 9.28
C TRP A 283 -11.84 -7.65 9.14
N VAL A 284 -10.54 -7.64 8.95
CA VAL A 284 -9.76 -6.43 8.65
C VAL A 284 -9.40 -6.41 7.18
N SER A 285 -9.58 -5.26 6.55
CA SER A 285 -9.09 -4.98 5.21
C SER A 285 -8.78 -3.47 5.05
N SER A 286 -8.35 -3.09 3.86
CA SER A 286 -8.03 -1.71 3.50
C SER A 286 -9.26 -0.79 3.54
N THR A 287 -9.07 0.49 3.87
CA THR A 287 -10.10 1.53 3.65
C THR A 287 -10.52 1.63 2.17
N ALA A 288 -9.62 1.30 1.23
CA ALA A 288 -9.91 1.28 -0.20
C ALA A 288 -10.88 0.15 -0.61
N ASP A 289 -11.04 -0.87 0.25
CA ASP A 289 -11.91 -2.01 -0.03
C ASP A 289 -13.38 -1.77 0.36
N LEU A 290 -13.77 -0.57 0.80
CA LEU A 290 -15.15 -0.32 1.23
C LEU A 290 -16.17 -0.65 0.12
N THR A 291 -15.89 -0.27 -1.13
CA THR A 291 -16.76 -0.60 -2.27
C THR A 291 -16.85 -2.12 -2.48
N HIS A 292 -15.73 -2.84 -2.34
CA HIS A 292 -15.68 -4.30 -2.42
C HIS A 292 -16.45 -4.95 -1.27
N ALA A 293 -16.21 -4.53 -0.03
CA ALA A 293 -16.93 -5.02 1.16
C ALA A 293 -18.46 -4.82 1.05
N ARG A 294 -18.89 -3.68 0.48
CA ARG A 294 -20.32 -3.43 0.22
C ARG A 294 -20.88 -4.36 -0.86
N LYS A 295 -20.11 -4.69 -1.91
CA LYS A 295 -20.52 -5.68 -2.92
C LYS A 295 -20.65 -7.10 -2.31
N LEU A 296 -19.70 -7.49 -1.45
CA LEU A 296 -19.81 -8.76 -0.71
C LEU A 296 -21.06 -8.78 0.16
N ALA A 297 -21.35 -7.68 0.86
CA ALA A 297 -22.55 -7.54 1.68
C ALA A 297 -23.84 -7.62 0.86
N GLU A 298 -23.90 -6.98 -0.31
CA GLU A 298 -25.03 -7.08 -1.23
C GLU A 298 -25.26 -8.52 -1.72
N GLN A 299 -24.19 -9.21 -2.12
CA GLN A 299 -24.24 -10.62 -2.54
C GLN A 299 -24.71 -11.54 -1.41
N GLY A 300 -24.25 -11.28 -0.18
CA GLY A 300 -24.62 -12.04 1.00
C GLY A 300 -25.97 -11.65 1.62
N GLY A 301 -26.60 -10.56 1.16
CA GLY A 301 -27.87 -10.05 1.68
C GLY A 301 -27.78 -9.49 3.08
N TYR A 302 -26.68 -8.77 3.40
CA TYR A 302 -26.48 -8.13 4.70
C TYR A 302 -25.97 -6.69 4.56
N GLU A 303 -25.92 -5.96 5.69
CA GLU A 303 -25.32 -4.63 5.76
C GLU A 303 -23.92 -4.72 6.37
N VAL A 304 -22.94 -4.02 5.77
CA VAL A 304 -21.59 -3.90 6.31
C VAL A 304 -21.44 -2.61 7.10
N GLY A 305 -20.66 -2.65 8.18
CA GLY A 305 -20.19 -1.48 8.91
C GLY A 305 -18.66 -1.44 8.95
N VAL A 306 -18.12 -0.29 9.30
CA VAL A 306 -16.69 -0.03 9.44
C VAL A 306 -16.40 0.49 10.85
N GLY A 307 -15.29 0.06 11.41
CA GLY A 307 -14.76 0.55 12.68
C GLY A 307 -13.26 0.75 12.64
N PHE A 308 -12.73 1.43 13.65
CA PHE A 308 -11.27 1.46 13.85
C PHE A 308 -10.75 0.05 14.11
N ILE A 309 -9.47 -0.17 13.88
CA ILE A 309 -8.80 -1.36 14.42
C ILE A 309 -8.98 -1.33 15.95
N PRO A 310 -9.53 -2.41 16.56
CA PRO A 310 -9.77 -2.45 17.99
C PRO A 310 -8.48 -2.27 18.78
N LYS A 311 -8.44 -1.28 19.66
CA LYS A 311 -7.25 -1.04 20.48
C LYS A 311 -7.15 -2.03 21.65
N HIS A 312 -5.93 -2.29 22.10
CA HIS A 312 -5.66 -2.85 23.42
C HIS A 312 -5.11 -1.75 24.34
N VAL A 313 -3.98 -1.16 23.99
CA VAL A 313 -3.30 -0.10 24.74
C VAL A 313 -3.57 1.28 24.13
N GLN A 314 -3.54 1.39 22.81
CA GLN A 314 -3.62 2.65 22.08
C GLN A 314 -4.31 2.50 20.72
N ASN A 315 -4.66 3.62 20.08
CA ASN A 315 -4.99 3.63 18.66
C ASN A 315 -3.70 4.00 17.89
N LYS A 316 -3.29 3.14 16.96
CA LYS A 316 -2.19 3.39 16.02
C LYS A 316 -2.31 2.41 14.87
N VAL A 317 -2.15 2.87 13.64
CA VAL A 317 -2.27 2.03 12.44
C VAL A 317 -1.20 2.38 11.41
N PRO A 318 -0.69 1.41 10.63
CA PRO A 318 0.19 1.69 9.51
C PRO A 318 -0.59 2.34 8.35
N THR A 319 0.09 3.16 7.56
CA THR A 319 -0.44 3.58 6.27
C THR A 319 -0.09 2.55 5.20
N GLY A 320 -0.83 2.56 4.09
CA GLY A 320 -0.57 1.74 2.91
C GLY A 320 -0.80 2.54 1.62
N GLY A 321 -0.74 1.84 0.48
CA GLY A 321 -0.97 2.43 -0.83
C GLY A 321 0.30 2.97 -1.48
N CYS A 322 0.18 4.04 -2.28
CA CYS A 322 1.29 4.54 -3.09
C CYS A 322 1.45 6.05 -3.07
N ASN A 323 2.65 6.46 -3.43
CA ASN A 323 3.03 7.82 -3.78
C ASN A 323 3.13 7.96 -5.31
N LEU A 324 3.04 9.18 -5.84
CA LEU A 324 3.59 9.52 -7.15
C LEU A 324 5.04 9.93 -6.99
N VAL A 325 5.91 9.38 -7.83
CA VAL A 325 7.34 9.65 -7.83
C VAL A 325 7.81 10.05 -9.23
N MET A 326 8.89 10.81 -9.28
CA MET A 326 9.55 11.21 -10.51
C MET A 326 10.74 10.29 -10.76
N CYS A 327 10.86 9.71 -11.96
CA CYS A 327 11.98 8.82 -12.27
C CYS A 327 13.30 9.58 -12.42
N GLY A 328 14.41 8.90 -12.12
CA GLY A 328 15.74 9.53 -11.98
C GLY A 328 16.47 9.87 -13.28
N ASN A 329 15.86 9.60 -14.44
CA ASN A 329 16.46 9.74 -15.75
C ASN A 329 16.03 10.98 -16.55
N ILE A 330 15.28 11.90 -15.93
CA ILE A 330 14.76 13.11 -16.58
C ILE A 330 15.29 14.39 -15.96
N ASP A 331 15.45 15.43 -16.77
CA ASP A 331 15.91 16.76 -16.38
C ASP A 331 15.20 17.88 -17.16
N GLY A 332 15.61 19.12 -16.97
CA GLY A 332 15.18 20.29 -17.74
C GLY A 332 13.66 20.43 -17.89
N ASP A 333 13.22 20.68 -19.13
CA ASP A 333 11.80 20.88 -19.48
C ASP A 333 10.94 19.66 -19.14
N ARG A 334 11.50 18.46 -19.34
CA ARG A 334 10.83 17.18 -19.08
C ARG A 334 10.57 16.99 -17.58
N ARG A 335 11.54 17.32 -16.73
CA ARG A 335 11.41 17.31 -15.26
C ARG A 335 10.36 18.33 -14.78
N ALA A 336 10.35 19.53 -15.36
CA ALA A 336 9.34 20.53 -15.05
C ALA A 336 7.93 20.10 -15.45
N ALA A 337 7.78 19.47 -16.63
CA ALA A 337 6.50 18.93 -17.08
C ALA A 337 6.01 17.76 -16.19
N ALA A 338 6.91 16.88 -15.75
CA ALA A 338 6.58 15.80 -14.80
C ALA A 338 6.11 16.35 -13.44
N ALA A 339 6.69 17.45 -12.96
CA ALA A 339 6.23 18.13 -11.75
C ALA A 339 4.80 18.68 -11.90
N GLU A 340 4.46 19.24 -13.07
CA GLU A 340 3.08 19.69 -13.36
C GLU A 340 2.09 18.52 -13.31
N LEU A 341 2.46 17.36 -13.85
CA LEU A 341 1.65 16.15 -13.76
C LEU A 341 1.45 15.71 -12.30
N ILE A 342 2.53 15.62 -11.52
CA ILE A 342 2.44 15.23 -10.10
C ILE A 342 1.54 16.20 -9.32
N ASN A 343 1.74 17.51 -9.49
CA ASN A 343 0.94 18.53 -8.83
C ASN A 343 -0.55 18.42 -9.21
N PHE A 344 -0.86 18.17 -10.49
CA PHE A 344 -2.25 17.99 -10.94
C PHE A 344 -2.86 16.71 -10.32
N MET A 345 -2.19 15.57 -10.45
CA MET A 345 -2.68 14.26 -9.98
C MET A 345 -2.87 14.19 -8.47
N THR A 346 -2.14 15.02 -7.71
CA THR A 346 -2.21 15.10 -6.24
C THR A 346 -2.89 16.37 -5.73
N SER A 347 -3.50 17.16 -6.62
CA SER A 347 -4.27 18.34 -6.26
C SER A 347 -5.49 18.01 -5.38
N LYS A 348 -6.06 19.00 -4.70
CA LYS A 348 -7.28 18.82 -3.91
C LYS A 348 -8.42 18.22 -4.74
N ASP A 349 -8.65 18.73 -5.95
CA ASP A 349 -9.72 18.23 -6.82
C ASP A 349 -9.48 16.77 -7.24
N ALA A 350 -8.24 16.44 -7.62
CA ALA A 350 -7.87 15.07 -7.95
C ALA A 350 -8.03 14.13 -6.74
N ALA A 351 -7.62 14.55 -5.53
CA ALA A 351 -7.77 13.76 -4.31
C ALA A 351 -9.26 13.47 -3.99
N VAL A 352 -10.14 14.48 -4.15
CA VAL A 352 -11.60 14.29 -4.00
C VAL A 352 -12.14 13.30 -5.03
N LYS A 353 -11.78 13.46 -6.31
CA LYS A 353 -12.23 12.57 -7.39
C LYS A 353 -11.73 11.13 -7.20
N ASN A 354 -10.45 10.97 -6.81
CA ASN A 354 -9.86 9.67 -6.52
C ASN A 354 -10.62 8.97 -5.38
N HIS A 355 -10.88 9.68 -4.28
CA HIS A 355 -11.62 9.15 -3.15
C HIS A 355 -13.02 8.66 -3.55
N LEU A 356 -13.79 9.54 -4.20
CA LEU A 356 -15.17 9.24 -4.58
C LEU A 356 -15.28 8.06 -5.55
N LYS A 357 -14.29 7.88 -6.43
CA LYS A 357 -14.29 6.80 -7.40
C LYS A 357 -13.75 5.48 -6.85
N THR A 358 -12.71 5.53 -6.04
CA THR A 358 -11.93 4.33 -5.67
C THR A 358 -12.08 3.90 -4.22
N GLY A 359 -12.51 4.80 -3.31
CA GLY A 359 -12.53 4.55 -1.87
C GLY A 359 -11.20 4.74 -1.15
N TYR A 360 -10.09 5.05 -1.85
CA TYR A 360 -8.84 5.44 -1.20
C TYR A 360 -9.04 6.69 -0.35
N LEU A 361 -8.21 6.87 0.68
CA LEU A 361 -8.32 7.97 1.62
C LEU A 361 -8.18 9.35 0.96
N LEU A 362 -8.84 10.35 1.55
CA LEU A 362 -8.56 11.75 1.26
C LEU A 362 -7.14 12.08 1.71
N THR A 363 -6.21 12.24 0.78
CA THR A 363 -4.80 12.48 1.11
C THR A 363 -4.55 13.87 1.68
N ARG A 364 -5.41 14.85 1.37
CA ARG A 364 -5.33 16.25 1.81
C ARG A 364 -6.37 16.57 2.86
N GLN A 365 -5.97 17.29 3.91
CA GLN A 365 -6.85 17.68 5.02
C GLN A 365 -7.99 18.59 4.56
N SER A 366 -7.69 19.54 3.67
CA SER A 366 -8.69 20.48 3.13
C SER A 366 -9.79 19.83 2.29
N CYS A 367 -9.60 18.56 1.85
CA CYS A 367 -10.64 17.83 1.11
C CYS A 367 -11.87 17.53 1.96
N ALA A 368 -11.74 17.41 3.30
CA ALA A 368 -12.86 17.14 4.19
C ALA A 368 -13.95 18.25 4.15
N ASP A 369 -13.59 19.46 3.73
CA ASP A 369 -14.50 20.59 3.60
C ASP A 369 -15.19 20.69 2.23
N ASP A 370 -14.85 19.82 1.27
CA ASP A 370 -15.45 19.80 -0.07
C ASP A 370 -16.90 19.30 0.01
N ASP A 371 -17.81 20.00 -0.67
CA ASP A 371 -19.26 19.70 -0.59
C ASP A 371 -19.58 18.31 -1.18
N ARG A 372 -18.83 17.85 -2.22
CA ARG A 372 -18.95 16.49 -2.78
C ARG A 372 -18.62 15.41 -1.75
N ILE A 373 -17.65 15.68 -0.88
CA ILE A 373 -17.26 14.78 0.21
C ILE A 373 -18.33 14.75 1.30
N LYS A 374 -18.85 15.92 1.69
CA LYS A 374 -19.93 16.01 2.69
C LYS A 374 -21.18 15.27 2.22
N GLU A 375 -21.54 15.41 0.95
CA GLU A 375 -22.67 14.68 0.35
C GLU A 375 -22.42 13.17 0.36
N ALA A 376 -21.25 12.71 -0.10
CA ALA A 376 -20.89 11.30 -0.11
C ALA A 376 -20.88 10.68 1.30
N TYR A 377 -20.40 11.40 2.31
CA TYR A 377 -20.34 10.93 3.69
C TYR A 377 -21.71 10.94 4.38
N ALA A 378 -22.63 11.80 3.95
CA ALA A 378 -24.02 11.74 4.38
C ALA A 378 -24.73 10.49 3.84
N GLU A 379 -24.36 10.02 2.63
CA GLU A 379 -24.89 8.81 2.01
C GLU A 379 -24.21 7.52 2.53
N ILE A 380 -22.87 7.59 2.74
CA ILE A 380 -22.01 6.46 3.15
C ILE A 380 -21.19 6.88 4.37
N PRO A 381 -21.77 6.82 5.60
CA PRO A 381 -21.07 7.27 6.81
C PRO A 381 -19.79 6.49 7.15
N GLU A 382 -19.63 5.29 6.58
CA GLU A 382 -18.45 4.45 6.76
C GLU A 382 -17.16 5.13 6.27
N TYR A 383 -17.22 6.03 5.30
CA TYR A 383 -16.08 6.84 4.86
C TYR A 383 -15.55 7.76 5.97
N GLN A 384 -16.43 8.30 6.81
CA GLN A 384 -16.02 9.17 7.92
C GLN A 384 -15.13 8.42 8.93
N VAL A 385 -15.43 7.14 9.18
CA VAL A 385 -14.63 6.31 10.09
C VAL A 385 -13.20 6.18 9.61
N ALA A 386 -13.01 5.95 8.30
CA ALA A 386 -11.69 5.85 7.69
C ALA A 386 -10.89 7.17 7.82
N LEU A 387 -11.55 8.31 7.60
CA LEU A 387 -10.97 9.64 7.75
C LEU A 387 -10.58 9.92 9.20
N ASP A 388 -11.47 9.61 10.15
CA ASP A 388 -11.25 9.84 11.58
C ASP A 388 -10.09 9.02 12.15
N GLN A 389 -9.76 7.87 11.54
CA GLN A 389 -8.63 7.04 11.93
C GLN A 389 -7.27 7.62 11.51
N LEU A 390 -7.22 8.47 10.47
CA LEU A 390 -5.98 9.04 9.94
C LEU A 390 -5.13 9.80 10.97
N LYS A 391 -5.73 10.38 11.99
CA LYS A 391 -4.97 11.02 13.08
C LYS A 391 -4.08 10.06 13.89
N TYR A 392 -4.28 8.76 13.74
CA TYR A 392 -3.50 7.70 14.37
C TYR A 392 -2.60 6.96 13.38
N ALA A 393 -2.59 7.38 12.12
CA ALA A 393 -1.82 6.75 11.07
C ALA A 393 -0.35 7.15 11.15
N VAL A 394 0.53 6.19 10.91
CA VAL A 394 1.99 6.35 10.82
C VAL A 394 2.50 5.67 9.55
N GLY A 395 3.67 6.07 9.07
CA GLY A 395 4.31 5.39 7.94
C GLY A 395 4.58 3.92 8.22
N ASP A 396 4.62 3.14 7.16
CA ASP A 396 5.00 1.73 7.17
C ASP A 396 6.50 1.57 6.88
N CYS A 397 7.06 0.38 7.12
CA CYS A 397 8.48 0.07 6.93
C CYS A 397 8.93 0.30 5.48
N MET A 398 10.08 0.99 5.28
CA MET A 398 10.70 1.24 3.97
C MET A 398 12.06 0.56 3.79
N ASN A 399 12.42 -0.37 4.64
CA ASN A 399 13.69 -1.08 4.50
C ASN A 399 13.74 -1.88 3.20
N SER A 400 14.88 -1.89 2.53
CA SER A 400 15.05 -2.63 1.27
C SER A 400 14.94 -4.15 1.41
N GLY A 401 15.07 -4.70 2.61
CA GLY A 401 14.85 -6.11 2.96
C GLY A 401 13.43 -6.42 3.46
N PHE A 402 12.51 -5.45 3.42
CA PHE A 402 11.18 -5.58 4.00
C PHE A 402 10.38 -6.78 3.46
N ASP A 403 10.31 -6.95 2.13
CA ASP A 403 9.52 -8.03 1.50
C ASP A 403 9.96 -9.42 1.98
N GLU A 404 11.28 -9.65 2.08
CA GLU A 404 11.83 -10.92 2.55
C GLU A 404 11.60 -11.12 4.06
N ALA A 405 11.77 -10.06 4.87
CA ALA A 405 11.53 -10.10 6.30
C ALA A 405 10.03 -10.31 6.62
N SER A 406 9.14 -9.65 5.91
CA SER A 406 7.69 -9.80 6.00
C SER A 406 7.26 -11.23 5.67
N LYS A 407 7.82 -11.82 4.61
CA LYS A 407 7.54 -13.22 4.27
C LYS A 407 7.95 -14.19 5.39
N ILE A 408 9.09 -14.00 6.02
CA ILE A 408 9.53 -14.83 7.16
C ILE A 408 8.51 -14.72 8.30
N TYR A 409 8.06 -13.51 8.61
CA TYR A 409 7.06 -13.28 9.65
C TYR A 409 5.72 -13.95 9.32
N THR A 410 5.18 -13.71 8.12
CA THR A 410 3.88 -14.26 7.71
C THR A 410 3.88 -15.79 7.63
N ASP A 411 4.94 -16.41 7.10
CA ASP A 411 5.13 -17.87 7.09
C ASP A 411 5.18 -18.43 8.54
N THR A 412 5.83 -17.71 9.46
CA THR A 412 5.92 -18.10 10.86
C THR A 412 4.57 -18.03 11.56
N VAL A 413 3.83 -16.92 11.38
CA VAL A 413 2.46 -16.76 11.90
C VAL A 413 1.56 -17.88 11.37
N GLU A 414 1.60 -18.16 10.06
CA GLU A 414 0.81 -19.25 9.48
C GLU A 414 1.14 -20.61 10.12
N SER A 415 2.42 -20.87 10.38
CA SER A 415 2.86 -22.14 10.96
C SER A 415 2.37 -22.36 12.39
N VAL A 416 2.17 -21.30 13.17
CA VAL A 416 1.78 -21.38 14.59
C VAL A 416 0.28 -21.25 14.84
N MET A 417 -0.48 -20.57 13.95
CA MET A 417 -1.88 -20.23 14.20
C MET A 417 -2.81 -21.42 14.43
N ASN A 418 -2.56 -22.54 13.77
CA ASN A 418 -3.37 -23.76 13.92
C ASN A 418 -2.79 -24.76 14.94
N THR A 419 -1.87 -24.31 15.81
CA THR A 419 -1.26 -25.12 16.86
C THR A 419 -1.63 -24.58 18.25
N THR A 420 -1.34 -25.35 19.30
CA THR A 420 -1.42 -24.89 20.69
C THR A 420 -0.02 -24.72 21.31
N THR A 421 1.02 -24.83 20.50
CA THR A 421 2.41 -24.65 20.95
C THR A 421 2.67 -23.17 21.16
N ASP A 422 3.40 -22.82 22.21
CA ASP A 422 3.82 -21.43 22.47
C ASP A 422 4.60 -20.89 21.27
N PRO A 423 4.17 -19.78 20.64
CA PRO A 423 4.78 -19.25 19.44
C PRO A 423 6.14 -18.58 19.68
N SER A 424 6.52 -18.30 20.94
CA SER A 424 7.68 -17.49 21.29
C SER A 424 9.00 -17.97 20.65
N SER A 425 9.26 -19.27 20.65
CA SER A 425 10.50 -19.82 20.06
C SER A 425 10.53 -19.69 18.54
N ALA A 426 9.39 -19.90 17.90
CA ALA A 426 9.27 -19.75 16.43
C ALA A 426 9.44 -18.28 16.03
N LEU A 427 8.78 -17.37 16.75
CA LEU A 427 8.89 -15.92 16.52
C LEU A 427 10.33 -15.44 16.75
N GLN A 428 11.02 -15.88 17.83
CA GLN A 428 12.40 -15.47 18.07
C GLN A 428 13.34 -15.93 16.94
N THR A 429 13.19 -17.17 16.48
CA THR A 429 14.02 -17.69 15.36
C THR A 429 13.76 -16.89 14.08
N ALA A 430 12.52 -16.57 13.79
CA ALA A 430 12.14 -15.80 12.64
C ALA A 430 12.62 -14.34 12.75
N GLU A 431 12.52 -13.73 13.94
CA GLU A 431 13.00 -12.38 14.21
C GLU A 431 14.50 -12.24 13.99
N ASP A 432 15.28 -13.22 14.47
CA ASP A 432 16.73 -13.24 14.25
C ASP A 432 17.08 -13.26 12.77
N GLN A 433 16.37 -14.08 11.96
CA GLN A 433 16.54 -14.16 10.52
C GLN A 433 16.12 -12.86 9.81
N ALA A 434 14.93 -12.34 10.12
CA ALA A 434 14.43 -11.10 9.56
C ALA A 434 15.33 -9.91 9.92
N SER A 435 15.80 -9.82 11.17
CA SER A 435 16.72 -8.77 11.61
C SER A 435 18.06 -8.81 10.87
N GLN A 436 18.56 -10.00 10.54
CA GLN A 436 19.77 -10.13 9.72
C GLN A 436 19.57 -9.52 8.33
N ILE A 437 18.43 -9.79 7.71
CA ILE A 437 18.07 -9.24 6.39
C ILE A 437 17.94 -7.73 6.46
N LEU A 438 17.14 -7.24 7.40
CA LEU A 438 16.89 -5.79 7.57
C LEU A 438 18.19 -5.01 7.84
N SER A 439 19.06 -5.54 8.70
CA SER A 439 20.34 -4.87 9.03
C SER A 439 21.36 -4.84 7.88
N GLN A 440 21.24 -5.76 6.91
CA GLN A 440 22.10 -5.76 5.71
C GLN A 440 21.60 -4.76 4.65
N ASN A 441 20.36 -4.30 4.78
CA ASN A 441 19.66 -3.42 3.85
C ASN A 441 19.23 -2.09 4.48
N ALA A 442 19.78 -1.77 5.68
CA ALA A 442 19.49 -0.54 6.43
C ALA A 442 20.22 0.68 5.87
#